data_ec69758af40e87c3ac194f9e42662d92
#
_entry.id   ec69758af40e87c3ac194f9e42662d92
#
_cell.length_a   1.000
_cell.length_b   1.000
_cell.length_c   1.000
_cell.angle_alpha   90.00
_cell.angle_beta   90.00
_cell.angle_gamma   90.00
#
_symmetry.space_group_name_H-M   'P 1'
#
loop_
_entity.id
_entity.type
_entity.pdbx_description
1 polymer ?
#
loop_
_entity_poly.entity_id
_entity_poly.type
_entity_poly.pdbx_seq_one_letter_code
_entity_poly.pdbx_strand_id
1 'polypeptide(L)'
;LLALWVPREPVPHGQVEVWQLDVGQGLAVLLRTRHHSLLYDAGPARGESDLGERVVLPTLRKLGVGSLDTMVISHAHADHAGGASAIQRGLPV
;
A
#
# COMPACT_ATOMS: atom_id res chain seq x y z
N LEU A 1 -4.09 5.55 -27.06
CA LEU A 1 -4.95 5.18 -25.96
C LEU A 1 -5.33 6.41 -25.15
N LEU A 2 -6.61 6.65 -25.07
CA LEU A 2 -7.09 7.69 -24.18
C LEU A 2 -7.09 7.16 -22.75
N ALA A 3 -6.24 7.69 -21.92
CA ALA A 3 -6.24 7.38 -20.50
C ALA A 3 -7.34 8.17 -19.82
N LEU A 4 -8.42 7.51 -19.48
CA LEU A 4 -9.49 8.13 -18.73
C LEU A 4 -9.14 8.08 -17.25
N TRP A 5 -9.00 9.25 -16.66
CA TRP A 5 -8.92 9.35 -15.23
C TRP A 5 -10.33 9.34 -14.66
N VAL A 6 -10.64 8.28 -13.94
CA VAL A 6 -11.93 8.16 -13.25
C VAL A 6 -11.68 8.42 -11.77
N PRO A 7 -12.27 9.48 -11.21
CA PRO A 7 -12.11 9.72 -9.78
C PRO A 7 -12.67 8.54 -8.99
N ARG A 8 -11.86 8.04 -8.07
CA ARG A 8 -12.32 6.98 -7.20
C ARG A 8 -13.29 7.57 -6.17
N GLU A 9 -14.42 6.92 -6.01
CA GLU A 9 -15.39 7.35 -5.00
C GLU A 9 -14.79 7.22 -3.59
N PRO A 10 -15.05 8.19 -2.71
CA PRO A 10 -14.61 8.07 -1.32
C PRO A 10 -15.27 6.88 -0.65
N VAL A 11 -14.56 6.29 0.30
CA VAL A 11 -15.13 5.25 1.15
C VAL A 11 -16.28 5.87 1.96
N PRO A 12 -17.45 5.25 2.01
CA PRO A 12 -18.57 5.79 2.77
C PRO A 12 -18.22 5.96 4.25
N HIS A 13 -18.77 7.01 4.84
CA HIS A 13 -18.52 7.31 6.25
C HIS A 13 -18.95 6.14 7.14
N GLY A 14 -18.11 5.76 8.11
CA GLY A 14 -18.37 4.64 9.01
C GLY A 14 -18.05 3.27 8.44
N GLN A 15 -17.51 3.20 7.21
CA GLN A 15 -17.08 1.94 6.58
C GLN A 15 -15.56 1.88 6.45
N VAL A 16 -15.03 0.66 6.36
CA VAL A 16 -13.62 0.42 6.05
C VAL A 16 -13.51 -0.40 4.77
N GLU A 17 -12.61 0.00 3.90
CA GLU A 17 -12.26 -0.73 2.69
C GLU A 17 -10.94 -1.45 2.95
N VAL A 18 -10.90 -2.74 2.68
CA VAL A 18 -9.72 -3.59 2.93
C VAL A 18 -9.22 -4.12 1.60
N TRP A 19 -7.96 -3.89 1.30
CA TRP A 19 -7.29 -4.40 0.11
C TRP A 19 -6.10 -5.26 0.54
N GLN A 20 -6.19 -6.54 0.28
CA GLN A 20 -5.03 -7.43 0.42
C GLN A 20 -4.28 -7.41 -0.91
N LEU A 21 -3.07 -6.91 -0.90
CA LEU A 21 -2.26 -6.77 -2.11
C LEU A 21 -1.52 -8.07 -2.42
N ASP A 22 -1.45 -8.41 -3.70
CA ASP A 22 -0.77 -9.63 -4.13
C ASP A 22 0.73 -9.37 -4.20
N VAL A 23 1.42 -9.72 -3.14
CA VAL A 23 2.87 -9.59 -3.02
C VAL A 23 3.56 -10.95 -3.01
N GLY A 24 2.84 -12.00 -3.41
CA GLY A 24 3.38 -13.36 -3.37
C GLY A 24 3.56 -13.83 -1.93
N GLN A 25 4.74 -14.34 -1.61
CA GLN A 25 5.06 -14.78 -0.26
C GLN A 25 5.40 -13.58 0.61
N GLY A 26 4.46 -13.16 1.42
CA GLY A 26 4.57 -11.98 2.26
C GLY A 26 3.19 -11.41 2.54
N LEU A 27 3.15 -10.20 3.09
CA LEU A 27 1.90 -9.55 3.44
C LEU A 27 1.98 -8.06 3.17
N ALA A 28 0.90 -7.53 2.60
CA ALA A 28 0.64 -6.10 2.53
C ALA A 28 -0.87 -5.89 2.45
N VAL A 29 -1.44 -5.18 3.40
CA VAL A 29 -2.88 -4.94 3.49
C VAL A 29 -3.13 -3.46 3.66
N LEU A 30 -3.89 -2.89 2.73
CA LEU A 30 -4.33 -1.51 2.82
C LEU A 30 -5.71 -1.43 3.47
N LEU A 31 -5.83 -0.58 4.47
CA LEU A 31 -7.09 -0.26 5.13
C LEU A 31 -7.41 1.20 4.87
N ARG A 32 -8.59 1.47 4.35
CA ARG A 32 -9.03 2.83 4.04
C ARG A 32 -10.37 3.12 4.69
N THR A 33 -10.45 4.28 5.31
CA THR A 33 -11.73 4.90 5.68
C THR A 33 -11.90 6.16 4.84
N ARG A 34 -12.95 6.92 5.10
CA ARG A 34 -13.22 8.13 4.33
C ARG A 34 -12.06 9.13 4.37
N HIS A 35 -11.41 9.28 5.52
CA HIS A 35 -10.38 10.29 5.72
C HIS A 35 -9.01 9.76 6.10
N HIS A 36 -8.86 8.45 6.23
CA HIS A 36 -7.63 7.85 6.72
C HIS A 36 -7.24 6.63 5.91
N SER A 37 -5.95 6.37 5.85
CA SER A 37 -5.40 5.17 5.23
C SER A 37 -4.27 4.61 6.08
N LEU A 38 -4.23 3.28 6.19
CA LEU A 38 -3.23 2.55 6.94
C LEU A 38 -2.74 1.38 6.09
N LEU A 39 -1.44 1.23 6.00
CA LEU A 39 -0.83 0.06 5.40
C LEU A 39 -0.30 -0.85 6.49
N TYR A 40 -0.76 -2.09 6.51
CA TYR A 40 -0.29 -3.12 7.42
C TYR A 40 0.67 -4.05 6.66
N ASP A 41 1.93 -4.01 7.05
CA ASP A 41 3.05 -4.64 6.36
C ASP A 41 3.25 -4.12 4.92
N ALA A 42 4.45 -4.30 4.41
CA ALA A 42 4.88 -3.61 3.20
C ALA A 42 5.36 -4.55 2.09
N GLY A 43 5.12 -5.85 2.26
CA GLY A 43 5.54 -6.85 1.29
C GLY A 43 7.03 -7.16 1.36
N PRO A 44 7.45 -8.16 0.56
CA PRO A 44 8.83 -8.63 0.60
C PRO A 44 9.76 -7.77 -0.24
N ALA A 45 11.05 -7.74 0.18
CA ALA A 45 12.16 -7.32 -0.65
C ALA A 45 13.26 -8.36 -0.52
N ARG A 46 13.66 -8.94 -1.64
CA ARG A 46 14.65 -10.01 -1.67
C ARG A 46 15.61 -9.79 -2.84
N GLY A 47 16.89 -9.61 -2.55
CA GLY A 47 17.87 -9.31 -3.57
C GLY A 47 17.50 -8.03 -4.31
N GLU A 48 17.36 -8.12 -5.63
CA GLU A 48 16.95 -6.99 -6.47
C GLU A 48 15.43 -6.83 -6.57
N SER A 49 14.67 -7.75 -5.97
CA SER A 49 13.21 -7.72 -6.04
C SER A 49 12.64 -7.06 -4.80
N ASP A 50 12.03 -5.91 -4.98
CA ASP A 50 11.34 -5.16 -3.93
C ASP A 50 9.89 -4.98 -4.34
N LEU A 51 9.00 -5.78 -3.76
CA LEU A 51 7.58 -5.72 -4.08
C LEU A 51 6.88 -4.52 -3.46
N GLY A 52 7.48 -3.88 -2.46
CA GLY A 52 7.02 -2.56 -2.00
C GLY A 52 7.11 -1.53 -3.12
N GLU A 53 8.22 -1.54 -3.86
CA GLU A 53 8.39 -0.64 -5.00
C GLU A 53 7.60 -1.09 -6.23
N ARG A 54 7.57 -2.40 -6.52
CA ARG A 54 7.04 -2.93 -7.78
C ARG A 54 5.54 -3.16 -7.77
N VAL A 55 4.96 -3.45 -6.62
CA VAL A 55 3.54 -3.82 -6.49
C VAL A 55 2.83 -2.88 -5.54
N VAL A 56 3.30 -2.75 -4.31
CA VAL A 56 2.56 -2.02 -3.27
C VAL A 56 2.45 -0.54 -3.62
N LEU A 57 3.55 0.12 -3.88
CA LEU A 57 3.55 1.55 -4.17
C LEU A 57 2.73 1.91 -5.42
N PRO A 58 2.90 1.22 -6.57
CA PRO A 58 2.06 1.49 -7.73
C PRO A 58 0.58 1.22 -7.48
N THR A 59 0.24 0.18 -6.70
CA THR A 59 -1.15 -0.13 -6.36
C THR A 59 -1.77 0.97 -5.52
N LEU A 60 -1.05 1.45 -4.51
CA LEU A 60 -1.53 2.57 -3.68
C LEU A 60 -1.80 3.81 -4.53
N ARG A 61 -0.89 4.14 -5.44
CA ARG A 61 -1.08 5.27 -6.35
C ARG A 61 -2.28 5.09 -7.26
N LYS A 62 -2.46 3.89 -7.80
CA LYS A 62 -3.61 3.56 -8.66
C LYS A 62 -4.93 3.66 -7.91
N LEU A 63 -4.94 3.33 -6.64
CA LEU A 63 -6.11 3.46 -5.78
C LEU A 63 -6.36 4.89 -5.30
N GLY A 64 -5.50 5.83 -5.68
CA GLY A 64 -5.64 7.23 -5.30
C GLY A 64 -5.12 7.55 -3.91
N VAL A 65 -4.30 6.67 -3.33
CA VAL A 65 -3.70 6.92 -2.01
C VAL A 65 -2.48 7.80 -2.19
N GLY A 66 -2.61 9.07 -1.83
CA GLY A 66 -1.51 10.05 -1.95
C GLY A 66 -0.61 10.12 -0.72
N SER A 67 -1.08 9.60 0.41
CA SER A 67 -0.34 9.54 1.65
C SER A 67 -0.91 8.46 2.54
N LEU A 68 -0.12 8.00 3.50
CA LEU A 68 -0.57 7.06 4.52
C LEU A 68 -0.54 7.77 5.87
N ASP A 69 -1.60 7.63 6.65
CA ASP A 69 -1.61 8.13 8.02
C ASP A 69 -0.68 7.30 8.90
N THR A 70 -0.64 5.99 8.63
CA THR A 70 0.17 5.06 9.42
C THR A 70 0.61 3.90 8.56
N MET A 71 1.82 3.44 8.77
CA MET A 71 2.31 2.17 8.26
C MET A 71 2.72 1.31 9.45
N VAL A 72 2.09 0.15 9.58
CA VAL A 72 2.34 -0.78 10.69
C VAL A 72 3.14 -1.97 10.16
N ILE A 73 4.26 -2.25 10.77
CA ILE A 73 5.07 -3.43 10.48
C ILE A 73 4.89 -4.43 11.63
N SER A 74 4.29 -5.57 11.32
CA SER A 74 3.97 -6.56 12.34
C SER A 74 5.20 -7.23 12.95
N HIS A 75 6.23 -7.43 12.13
CA HIS A 75 7.53 -7.92 12.58
C HIS A 75 8.58 -7.65 11.50
N ALA A 76 9.85 -7.68 11.89
CA ALA A 76 10.94 -7.21 11.04
C ALA A 76 11.44 -8.21 9.98
N HIS A 77 10.64 -9.22 9.65
CA HIS A 77 10.98 -10.15 8.58
C HIS A 77 10.83 -9.50 7.21
N ALA A 78 11.70 -9.87 6.28
CA ALA A 78 11.75 -9.27 4.94
C ALA A 78 10.45 -9.42 4.15
N ASP A 79 9.68 -10.48 4.39
CA ASP A 79 8.42 -10.74 3.71
C ASP A 79 7.27 -9.84 4.19
N HIS A 80 7.48 -9.08 5.27
CA HIS A 80 6.50 -8.12 5.81
C HIS A 80 7.03 -6.69 5.81
N ALA A 81 8.30 -6.50 6.16
CA ALA A 81 8.92 -5.18 6.31
C ALA A 81 9.76 -4.78 5.10
N GLY A 82 10.02 -5.71 4.17
CA GLY A 82 11.03 -5.51 3.11
C GLY A 82 10.76 -4.30 2.24
N GLY A 83 9.49 -4.04 1.91
CA GLY A 83 9.10 -2.94 1.05
C GLY A 83 8.94 -1.59 1.73
N ALA A 84 9.11 -1.51 3.06
CA ALA A 84 8.79 -0.29 3.82
C ALA A 84 9.60 0.92 3.36
N SER A 85 10.89 0.76 3.10
CA SER A 85 11.74 1.87 2.65
C SER A 85 11.30 2.44 1.32
N ALA A 86 10.94 1.60 0.36
CA ALA A 86 10.46 2.06 -0.94
C ALA A 86 9.16 2.86 -0.79
N ILE A 87 8.26 2.40 0.04
CA ILE A 87 7.00 3.08 0.28
C ILE A 87 7.24 4.43 0.94
N GLN A 88 8.10 4.51 1.94
CA GLN A 88 8.44 5.76 2.61
C GLN A 88 9.11 6.77 1.66
N ARG A 89 9.89 6.29 0.68
CA ARG A 89 10.46 7.16 -0.34
C ARG A 89 9.43 7.68 -1.34
N GLY A 90 8.38 6.91 -1.59
CA GLY A 90 7.39 7.19 -2.61
C GLY A 90 6.14 7.91 -2.13
N LEU A 91 5.81 7.81 -0.85
CA LEU A 91 4.62 8.41 -0.26
C LEU A 91 4.91 9.01 1.11
N PRO A 92 4.33 10.17 1.43
CA PRO A 92 4.30 10.65 2.82
C PRO A 92 3.60 9.65 3.75
N VAL A 93 4.22 9.43 4.86
CA VAL A 93 3.69 8.54 5.90
C VAL A 93 3.63 9.30 7.23
#